data_2b240cad6159c93ff9a2b1a3a092506e
#
_entry.id   2b240cad6159c93ff9a2b1a3a092506e
#
_cell.length_a   1.000
_cell.length_b   1.000
_cell.length_c   1.000
_cell.angle_alpha   90.00
_cell.angle_beta   90.00
_cell.angle_gamma   90.00
#
_symmetry.space_group_name_H-M   'P 1'
#
loop_
_entity.id
_entity.type
_entity.pdbx_description
1 polymer ?
#
loop_
_entity_poly.entity_id
_entity_poly.type
_entity_poly.pdbx_seq_one_letter_code
_entity_poly.pdbx_strand_id
1 'polypeptide(L)'
;MARLDRGVSMRALARAAGVDHALVSRIEAGTVTPTIPTLVALATALGMEPSIKLFAAVGPRIDDRVSAPITNALVGIAHPRWAPRLEEFVLAPAKGVIDVVFSERRANDVVAAEIQGQLRRVEQQLRWSGQKADSLPSAKGWPWTSGQPRVSRLLVLRSTADTRALARTLPELFRAAYPAAEAEAYRALTCEDAPWPGHALLWAEATGATARILDGPPRGTGR
;
A
#
# COMPACT_ATOMS: atom_id res chain seq x y z
N MET A 1 -27.78 -7.21 -22.39
CA MET A 1 -27.85 -8.48 -21.60
C MET A 1 -27.32 -9.63 -22.45
N ALA A 2 -26.20 -10.23 -22.10
CA ALA A 2 -25.45 -11.22 -22.91
C ALA A 2 -26.29 -12.45 -23.38
N ARG A 3 -27.34 -12.83 -22.66
CA ARG A 3 -28.24 -13.91 -23.04
C ARG A 3 -29.14 -13.53 -24.21
N LEU A 4 -29.73 -12.33 -24.19
CA LEU A 4 -30.61 -11.85 -25.25
C LEU A 4 -29.85 -11.68 -26.56
N ASP A 5 -28.65 -11.16 -26.50
CA ASP A 5 -27.77 -10.99 -27.66
C ASP A 5 -27.42 -12.33 -28.37
N ARG A 6 -27.54 -13.45 -27.63
CA ARG A 6 -27.31 -14.81 -28.10
C ARG A 6 -28.60 -15.58 -28.40
N GLY A 7 -29.76 -14.97 -28.29
CA GLY A 7 -31.05 -15.60 -28.52
C GLY A 7 -31.39 -16.76 -27.58
N VAL A 8 -30.73 -16.87 -26.42
CA VAL A 8 -30.91 -17.96 -25.46
C VAL A 8 -32.08 -17.65 -24.52
N SER A 9 -33.04 -18.56 -24.33
CA SER A 9 -34.13 -18.38 -23.36
C SER A 9 -33.62 -18.55 -21.91
N MET A 10 -34.30 -17.94 -20.92
CA MET A 10 -33.95 -18.12 -19.50
C MET A 10 -33.99 -19.59 -19.06
N ARG A 11 -34.95 -20.38 -19.61
CA ARG A 11 -35.04 -21.81 -19.31
C ARG A 11 -33.88 -22.60 -19.87
N ALA A 12 -33.43 -22.28 -21.09
CA ALA A 12 -32.27 -22.91 -21.72
C ALA A 12 -30.98 -22.58 -20.95
N LEU A 13 -30.80 -21.31 -20.56
CA LEU A 13 -29.66 -20.89 -19.75
C LEU A 13 -29.64 -21.56 -18.37
N ALA A 14 -30.79 -21.60 -17.67
CA ALA A 14 -30.90 -22.25 -16.37
C ALA A 14 -30.51 -23.73 -16.43
N ARG A 15 -31.02 -24.45 -17.45
CA ARG A 15 -30.69 -25.87 -17.69
C ARG A 15 -29.21 -26.05 -17.97
N ALA A 16 -28.64 -25.25 -18.85
CA ALA A 16 -27.23 -25.34 -19.23
C ALA A 16 -26.27 -25.01 -18.07
N ALA A 17 -26.66 -24.08 -17.20
CA ALA A 17 -25.89 -23.67 -16.03
C ALA A 17 -26.16 -24.54 -14.77
N GLY A 18 -27.10 -25.49 -14.83
CA GLY A 18 -27.45 -26.33 -13.68
C GLY A 18 -28.09 -25.55 -12.51
N VAL A 19 -28.83 -24.48 -12.81
CA VAL A 19 -29.48 -23.64 -11.79
C VAL A 19 -30.98 -23.54 -12.02
N ASP A 20 -31.72 -23.12 -10.98
CA ASP A 20 -33.17 -22.94 -11.09
C ASP A 20 -33.54 -21.76 -12.00
N HIS A 21 -34.61 -21.94 -12.82
CA HIS A 21 -35.10 -20.90 -13.71
C HIS A 21 -35.56 -19.64 -12.96
N ALA A 22 -36.19 -19.80 -11.79
CA ALA A 22 -36.62 -18.65 -10.99
C ALA A 22 -35.42 -17.88 -10.42
N LEU A 23 -34.28 -18.55 -10.19
CA LEU A 23 -33.04 -17.89 -9.79
C LEU A 23 -32.52 -17.02 -10.93
N VAL A 24 -32.47 -17.54 -12.18
CA VAL A 24 -32.05 -16.74 -13.34
C VAL A 24 -32.92 -15.52 -13.53
N SER A 25 -34.24 -15.68 -13.42
CA SER A 25 -35.21 -14.57 -13.51
C SER A 25 -34.95 -13.49 -12.45
N ARG A 26 -34.72 -13.89 -11.20
CA ARG A 26 -34.45 -12.93 -10.10
C ARG A 26 -33.10 -12.23 -10.24
N ILE A 27 -32.09 -12.93 -10.77
CA ILE A 27 -30.77 -12.33 -11.05
C ILE A 27 -30.89 -11.29 -12.16
N GLU A 28 -31.60 -11.62 -13.27
CA GLU A 28 -31.81 -10.69 -14.38
C GLU A 28 -32.70 -9.49 -14.00
N ALA A 29 -33.64 -9.69 -13.07
CA ALA A 29 -34.44 -8.60 -12.48
C ALA A 29 -33.67 -7.75 -11.44
N GLY A 30 -32.44 -8.14 -11.08
CA GLY A 30 -31.64 -7.45 -10.07
C GLY A 30 -32.12 -7.62 -8.63
N THR A 31 -33.05 -8.55 -8.37
CA THR A 31 -33.62 -8.79 -7.04
C THR A 31 -32.79 -9.78 -6.20
N VAL A 32 -31.83 -10.48 -6.81
CA VAL A 32 -30.90 -11.40 -6.16
C VAL A 32 -29.51 -11.21 -6.72
N THR A 33 -28.53 -11.07 -5.85
CA THR A 33 -27.11 -11.08 -6.21
C THR A 33 -26.62 -12.52 -6.33
N PRO A 34 -26.11 -12.96 -7.49
CA PRO A 34 -25.59 -14.31 -7.65
C PRO A 34 -24.31 -14.51 -6.84
N THR A 35 -24.08 -15.73 -6.37
CA THR A 35 -22.78 -16.14 -5.86
C THR A 35 -21.77 -16.23 -6.98
N ILE A 36 -20.46 -16.16 -6.68
CA ILE A 36 -19.39 -16.33 -7.69
C ILE A 36 -19.54 -17.65 -8.46
N PRO A 37 -19.76 -18.82 -7.83
CA PRO A 37 -19.99 -20.06 -8.54
C PRO A 37 -21.21 -19.99 -9.49
N THR A 38 -22.32 -19.40 -9.06
CA THR A 38 -23.50 -19.20 -9.90
C THR A 38 -23.20 -18.31 -11.10
N LEU A 39 -22.48 -17.22 -10.89
CA LEU A 39 -22.10 -16.30 -11.97
C LEU A 39 -21.19 -16.98 -13.00
N VAL A 40 -20.21 -17.78 -12.52
CA VAL A 40 -19.31 -18.57 -13.37
C VAL A 40 -20.11 -19.58 -14.20
N ALA A 41 -21.02 -20.34 -13.59
CA ALA A 41 -21.85 -21.32 -14.28
C ALA A 41 -22.73 -20.69 -15.39
N LEU A 42 -23.37 -19.56 -15.10
CA LEU A 42 -24.17 -18.80 -16.06
C LEU A 42 -23.31 -18.25 -17.22
N ALA A 43 -22.12 -17.71 -16.90
CA ALA A 43 -21.21 -17.18 -17.93
C ALA A 43 -20.69 -18.31 -18.84
N THR A 44 -20.25 -19.43 -18.27
CA THR A 44 -19.77 -20.60 -19.03
C THR A 44 -20.88 -21.16 -19.91
N ALA A 45 -22.13 -21.26 -19.41
CA ALA A 45 -23.28 -21.71 -20.20
C ALA A 45 -23.58 -20.78 -21.40
N LEU A 46 -23.18 -19.53 -21.33
CA LEU A 46 -23.24 -18.56 -22.43
C LEU A 46 -21.98 -18.57 -23.32
N GLY A 47 -21.05 -19.49 -23.12
CA GLY A 47 -19.79 -19.52 -23.88
C GLY A 47 -18.86 -18.36 -23.55
N MET A 48 -18.96 -17.81 -22.35
CA MET A 48 -18.07 -16.76 -21.84
C MET A 48 -17.04 -17.35 -20.89
N GLU A 49 -15.83 -16.84 -20.92
CA GLU A 49 -14.79 -17.17 -19.96
C GLU A 49 -14.73 -16.06 -18.87
N PRO A 50 -15.30 -16.32 -17.67
CA PRO A 50 -15.31 -15.33 -16.62
C PRO A 50 -13.91 -15.17 -16.00
N SER A 51 -13.46 -13.95 -15.85
CA SER A 51 -12.25 -13.63 -15.10
C SER A 51 -12.55 -12.69 -13.96
N ILE A 52 -12.07 -13.02 -12.75
CA ILE A 52 -12.23 -12.18 -11.57
C ILE A 52 -10.87 -11.56 -11.26
N LYS A 53 -10.78 -10.23 -11.36
CA LYS A 53 -9.59 -9.48 -10.97
C LYS A 53 -9.89 -8.73 -9.67
N LEU A 54 -9.10 -9.03 -8.65
CA LEU A 54 -9.13 -8.28 -7.40
C LEU A 54 -8.12 -7.14 -7.49
N PHE A 55 -8.61 -5.93 -7.46
CA PHE A 55 -7.77 -4.75 -7.34
C PHE A 55 -7.62 -4.41 -5.85
N ALA A 56 -6.44 -3.89 -5.46
CA ALA A 56 -6.29 -3.32 -4.14
C ALA A 56 -7.32 -2.20 -3.97
N ALA A 57 -8.21 -2.34 -2.98
CA ALA A 57 -9.20 -1.32 -2.71
C ALA A 57 -8.52 -0.05 -2.20
N VAL A 58 -8.96 1.11 -2.72
CA VAL A 58 -8.64 2.42 -2.17
C VAL A 58 -9.66 2.69 -1.06
N GLY A 59 -9.48 2.02 0.10
CA GLY A 59 -10.37 2.15 1.26
C GLY A 59 -9.69 1.60 2.52
N PRO A 60 -10.26 1.85 3.71
CA PRO A 60 -9.66 1.41 4.96
C PRO A 60 -9.42 -0.11 4.92
N ARG A 61 -8.17 -0.50 5.06
CA ARG A 61 -7.74 -1.91 5.10
C ARG A 61 -7.83 -2.42 6.54
N ILE A 62 -7.97 -3.73 6.70
CA ILE A 62 -7.82 -4.36 8.02
C ILE A 62 -6.45 -4.05 8.62
N ASP A 63 -5.44 -3.81 7.78
CA ASP A 63 -4.11 -3.34 8.16
C ASP A 63 -4.09 -1.91 8.74
N ASP A 64 -5.10 -1.07 8.48
CA ASP A 64 -5.17 0.32 8.97
C ASP A 64 -5.20 0.39 10.51
N ARG A 65 -5.74 -0.63 11.17
CA ARG A 65 -5.71 -0.72 12.64
C ARG A 65 -4.31 -0.84 13.23
N VAL A 66 -3.36 -1.34 12.44
CA VAL A 66 -1.96 -1.49 12.85
C VAL A 66 -1.12 -0.32 12.36
N SER A 67 -1.45 0.20 11.18
CA SER A 67 -0.71 1.29 10.54
C SER A 67 -0.99 2.64 11.21
N ALA A 68 -2.22 2.92 11.60
CA ALA A 68 -2.60 4.21 12.19
C ALA A 68 -1.81 4.57 13.47
N PRO A 69 -1.63 3.68 14.47
CA PRO A 69 -0.77 3.98 15.62
C PRO A 69 0.68 4.26 15.23
N ILE A 70 1.23 3.52 14.24
CA ILE A 70 2.60 3.74 13.76
C ILE A 70 2.70 5.07 13.01
N THR A 71 1.73 5.41 12.17
CA THR A 71 1.64 6.70 11.49
C THR A 71 1.63 7.85 12.49
N ASN A 72 0.78 7.78 13.51
CA ASN A 72 0.69 8.79 14.55
C ASN A 72 2.01 8.92 15.33
N ALA A 73 2.65 7.80 15.67
CA ALA A 73 3.95 7.82 16.35
C ALA A 73 5.04 8.43 15.45
N LEU A 74 5.07 8.09 14.16
CA LEU A 74 6.03 8.62 13.21
C LEU A 74 5.89 10.13 13.03
N VAL A 75 4.66 10.62 12.86
CA VAL A 75 4.39 12.06 12.73
C VAL A 75 4.66 12.77 14.05
N GLY A 76 4.32 12.14 15.19
CA GLY A 76 4.50 12.71 16.52
C GLY A 76 5.95 12.94 16.95
N ILE A 77 6.90 12.13 16.44
CA ILE A 77 8.33 12.33 16.70
C ILE A 77 9.02 13.27 15.73
N ALA A 78 8.37 13.58 14.59
CA ALA A 78 8.99 14.42 13.57
C ALA A 78 9.20 15.86 14.08
N HIS A 79 10.42 16.36 13.89
CA HIS A 79 10.75 17.76 14.23
C HIS A 79 9.85 18.72 13.42
N PRO A 80 9.43 19.87 13.96
CA PRO A 80 8.56 20.84 13.28
C PRO A 80 9.06 21.38 11.94
N ARG A 81 10.34 21.20 11.60
CA ARG A 81 10.85 21.52 10.25
C ARG A 81 10.20 20.69 9.15
N TRP A 82 9.77 19.48 9.48
CA TRP A 82 9.08 18.59 8.56
C TRP A 82 7.59 18.93 8.50
N ALA A 83 7.09 19.17 7.31
CA ALA A 83 5.65 19.34 7.07
C ALA A 83 5.05 18.00 6.61
N PRO A 84 4.36 17.24 7.48
CA PRO A 84 3.76 15.96 7.11
C PRO A 84 2.47 16.17 6.35
N ARG A 85 2.24 15.34 5.33
CA ARG A 85 0.95 15.13 4.66
C ARG A 85 0.64 13.64 4.70
N LEU A 86 -0.57 13.31 5.12
CA LEU A 86 -1.04 11.94 5.26
C LEU A 86 -1.79 11.51 4.01
N GLU A 87 -1.71 10.22 3.69
CA GLU A 87 -2.48 9.59 2.60
C GLU A 87 -2.39 10.36 1.27
N GLU A 88 -1.17 10.67 0.86
CA GLU A 88 -0.94 11.44 -0.36
C GLU A 88 -1.23 10.62 -1.62
N PHE A 89 -2.21 11.06 -2.41
CA PHE A 89 -2.58 10.40 -3.66
C PHE A 89 -1.64 10.79 -4.79
N VAL A 90 -1.11 9.79 -5.49
CA VAL A 90 -0.30 9.96 -6.69
C VAL A 90 -0.96 9.26 -7.88
N LEU A 91 -0.72 9.77 -9.10
CA LEU A 91 -1.42 9.33 -10.31
C LEU A 91 -0.51 8.79 -11.40
N ALA A 92 0.68 9.37 -11.59
CA ALA A 92 1.58 9.05 -12.69
C ALA A 92 3.05 9.18 -12.25
N PRO A 93 3.95 8.30 -12.66
CA PRO A 93 3.75 7.12 -13.53
C PRO A 93 2.98 5.96 -12.86
N ALA A 94 2.87 5.92 -11.54
CA ALA A 94 2.12 4.90 -10.83
C ALA A 94 0.99 5.53 -10.00
N LYS A 95 -0.20 4.91 -10.05
CA LYS A 95 -1.33 5.34 -9.23
C LYS A 95 -1.28 4.66 -7.87
N GLY A 96 -1.39 5.43 -6.80
CA GLY A 96 -1.38 4.88 -5.43
C GLY A 96 -1.58 5.92 -4.34
N VAL A 97 -1.40 5.48 -3.11
CA VAL A 97 -1.39 6.32 -1.90
C VAL A 97 -0.07 6.11 -1.19
N ILE A 98 0.56 7.18 -0.76
CA ILE A 98 1.73 7.16 0.11
C ILE A 98 1.23 7.49 1.52
N ASP A 99 1.58 6.68 2.51
CA ASP A 99 1.02 6.79 3.86
C ASP A 99 1.36 8.14 4.52
N VAL A 100 2.62 8.58 4.43
CA VAL A 100 3.06 9.89 4.90
C VAL A 100 4.10 10.49 3.94
N VAL A 101 3.92 11.74 3.59
CA VAL A 101 4.94 12.52 2.87
C VAL A 101 5.43 13.64 3.77
N PHE A 102 6.70 13.59 4.17
CA PHE A 102 7.34 14.69 4.87
C PHE A 102 8.04 15.60 3.86
N SER A 103 7.90 16.89 4.01
CA SER A 103 8.60 17.87 3.18
C SER A 103 9.35 18.89 4.05
N GLU A 104 10.59 19.16 3.70
CA GLU A 104 11.42 20.19 4.29
C GLU A 104 11.93 21.12 3.19
N ARG A 105 11.33 22.31 3.10
CA ARG A 105 11.56 23.22 1.98
C ARG A 105 12.94 23.87 1.97
N ARG A 106 13.54 24.11 3.15
CA ARG A 106 14.83 24.78 3.25
C ARG A 106 15.97 23.89 2.73
N ALA A 107 15.89 22.58 3.06
CA ALA A 107 16.84 21.59 2.56
C ALA A 107 16.44 21.03 1.19
N ASN A 108 15.27 21.40 0.67
CA ASN A 108 14.70 20.86 -0.58
C ASN A 108 14.55 19.33 -0.54
N ASP A 109 14.14 18.80 0.60
CA ASP A 109 13.97 17.37 0.87
C ASP A 109 12.50 16.96 0.92
N VAL A 110 12.21 15.80 0.31
CA VAL A 110 10.92 15.10 0.41
C VAL A 110 11.17 13.65 0.79
N VAL A 111 10.43 13.16 1.78
CA VAL A 111 10.51 11.78 2.23
C VAL A 111 9.15 11.12 2.08
N ALA A 112 9.07 10.14 1.16
CA ALA A 112 7.91 9.29 0.94
C ALA A 112 7.96 8.11 1.91
N ALA A 113 7.14 8.13 2.95
CA ALA A 113 7.12 7.10 3.97
C ALA A 113 5.96 6.11 3.74
N GLU A 114 6.30 4.83 3.75
CA GLU A 114 5.38 3.70 3.68
C GLU A 114 5.44 2.92 4.99
N ILE A 115 4.29 2.59 5.55
CA ILE A 115 4.19 1.88 6.82
C ILE A 115 3.69 0.45 6.56
N GLN A 116 4.49 -0.54 6.92
CA GLN A 116 4.19 -1.92 6.65
C GLN A 116 4.16 -2.76 7.93
N GLY A 117 2.99 -3.32 8.22
CA GLY A 117 2.80 -4.29 9.32
C GLY A 117 3.33 -5.67 8.97
N GLN A 118 3.32 -6.02 7.70
CA GLN A 118 3.76 -7.30 7.14
C GLN A 118 4.36 -7.09 5.74
N LEU A 119 5.35 -7.90 5.38
CA LEU A 119 5.94 -7.93 4.04
C LEU A 119 5.77 -9.34 3.46
N ARG A 120 4.93 -9.50 2.45
CA ARG A 120 4.69 -10.81 1.82
C ARG A 120 5.41 -10.99 0.49
N ARG A 121 5.52 -9.93 -0.31
CA ARG A 121 6.19 -9.89 -1.62
C ARG A 121 7.16 -8.72 -1.62
N VAL A 122 8.29 -8.91 -0.93
CA VAL A 122 9.22 -7.83 -0.61
C VAL A 122 9.66 -7.05 -1.84
N GLU A 123 10.17 -7.73 -2.86
CA GLU A 123 10.65 -7.08 -4.08
C GLU A 123 9.57 -6.26 -4.80
N GLN A 124 8.35 -6.79 -4.85
CA GLN A 124 7.21 -6.10 -5.46
C GLN A 124 6.83 -4.86 -4.65
N GLN A 125 6.82 -4.96 -3.31
CA GLN A 125 6.51 -3.83 -2.42
C GLN A 125 7.57 -2.75 -2.51
N LEU A 126 8.86 -3.12 -2.53
CA LEU A 126 9.97 -2.17 -2.69
C LEU A 126 9.90 -1.44 -4.04
N ARG A 127 9.62 -2.17 -5.12
CA ARG A 127 9.43 -1.58 -6.45
C ARG A 127 8.24 -0.62 -6.47
N TRP A 128 7.12 -1.05 -5.90
CA TRP A 128 5.90 -0.23 -5.83
C TRP A 128 6.11 1.05 -5.03
N SER A 129 6.79 0.97 -3.88
CA SER A 129 7.17 2.13 -3.08
C SER A 129 8.02 3.12 -3.88
N GLY A 130 8.99 2.61 -4.67
CA GLY A 130 9.78 3.43 -5.59
C GLY A 130 8.92 4.15 -6.62
N GLN A 131 8.08 3.41 -7.33
CA GLN A 131 7.19 3.97 -8.36
C GLN A 131 6.22 5.03 -7.79
N LYS A 132 5.71 4.85 -6.57
CA LYS A 132 4.87 5.85 -5.91
C LYS A 132 5.68 7.10 -5.55
N ALA A 133 6.89 6.95 -5.04
CA ALA A 133 7.77 8.09 -4.74
C ALA A 133 8.11 8.89 -6.01
N ASP A 134 8.38 8.22 -7.13
CA ASP A 134 8.62 8.84 -8.44
C ASP A 134 7.36 9.57 -8.96
N SER A 135 6.19 9.18 -8.48
CA SER A 135 4.90 9.76 -8.87
C SER A 135 4.48 10.98 -8.05
N LEU A 136 5.25 11.37 -7.02
CA LEU A 136 4.94 12.52 -6.15
C LEU A 136 4.72 13.84 -6.89
N PRO A 137 5.40 14.16 -8.00
CA PRO A 137 5.09 15.37 -8.78
C PRO A 137 3.66 15.43 -9.33
N SER A 138 2.96 14.28 -9.42
CA SER A 138 1.55 14.21 -9.82
C SER A 138 0.55 14.41 -8.67
N ALA A 139 1.03 14.56 -7.45
CA ALA A 139 0.18 14.74 -6.28
C ALA A 139 -0.49 16.10 -6.26
N LYS A 140 -1.75 16.15 -5.84
CA LYS A 140 -2.48 17.41 -5.69
C LYS A 140 -1.82 18.27 -4.61
N GLY A 141 -1.41 19.48 -4.98
CA GLY A 141 -0.73 20.39 -4.05
C GLY A 141 0.76 20.10 -3.88
N TRP A 142 1.38 19.45 -4.87
CA TRP A 142 2.83 19.37 -4.96
C TRP A 142 3.46 20.77 -4.86
N PRO A 143 4.30 21.04 -3.84
CA PRO A 143 4.66 22.43 -3.52
C PRO A 143 5.83 22.97 -4.34
N TRP A 144 6.47 22.15 -5.18
CA TRP A 144 7.61 22.58 -6.01
C TRP A 144 7.14 22.90 -7.42
N THR A 145 7.05 24.18 -7.72
CA THR A 145 6.73 24.69 -9.05
C THR A 145 7.96 24.93 -9.93
N SER A 146 9.12 25.03 -9.29
CA SER A 146 10.43 25.16 -9.94
C SER A 146 11.48 24.43 -9.12
N GLY A 147 12.43 23.80 -9.79
CA GLY A 147 13.41 22.91 -9.18
C GLY A 147 12.79 21.54 -8.81
N GLN A 148 13.67 20.57 -8.60
CA GLN A 148 13.25 19.24 -8.14
C GLN A 148 13.81 19.00 -6.74
N PRO A 149 12.97 18.66 -5.77
CA PRO A 149 13.43 18.27 -4.45
C PRO A 149 14.17 16.93 -4.52
N ARG A 150 15.00 16.68 -3.55
CA ARG A 150 15.58 15.35 -3.34
C ARG A 150 14.52 14.45 -2.72
N VAL A 151 13.91 13.56 -3.54
CA VAL A 151 12.91 12.61 -3.07
C VAL A 151 13.61 11.37 -2.52
N SER A 152 13.33 11.04 -1.29
CA SER A 152 13.80 9.84 -0.61
C SER A 152 12.64 8.96 -0.15
N ARG A 153 12.91 7.67 0.01
CA ARG A 153 11.94 6.70 0.51
C ARG A 153 12.25 6.35 1.96
N LEU A 154 11.22 6.24 2.77
CA LEU A 154 11.29 5.73 4.12
C LEU A 154 10.36 4.53 4.25
N LEU A 155 10.88 3.37 4.58
CA LEU A 155 10.09 2.23 4.98
C LEU A 155 10.02 2.18 6.50
N VAL A 156 8.82 2.25 7.08
CA VAL A 156 8.60 2.00 8.50
C VAL A 156 8.03 0.61 8.67
N LEU A 157 8.83 -0.29 9.23
CA LEU A 157 8.49 -1.70 9.34
C LEU A 157 8.14 -2.07 10.77
N ARG A 158 6.93 -2.63 10.97
CA ARG A 158 6.56 -3.14 12.30
C ARG A 158 7.47 -4.29 12.70
N SER A 159 8.06 -4.20 13.89
CA SER A 159 8.92 -5.23 14.47
C SER A 159 8.08 -6.42 14.98
N THR A 160 7.93 -7.43 14.14
CA THR A 160 7.35 -8.74 14.49
C THR A 160 8.40 -9.82 14.34
N ALA A 161 8.12 -11.04 14.83
CA ALA A 161 9.02 -12.18 14.60
C ALA A 161 9.27 -12.40 13.10
N ASP A 162 8.20 -12.33 12.29
CA ASP A 162 8.26 -12.56 10.84
C ASP A 162 9.06 -11.47 10.10
N THR A 163 8.82 -10.19 10.40
CA THR A 163 9.52 -9.08 9.73
C THR A 163 10.99 -9.05 10.10
N ARG A 164 11.35 -9.38 11.36
CA ARG A 164 12.76 -9.53 11.78
C ARG A 164 13.43 -10.72 11.12
N ALA A 165 12.74 -11.86 11.02
CA ALA A 165 13.25 -13.03 10.31
C ALA A 165 13.50 -12.72 8.83
N LEU A 166 12.56 -12.04 8.19
CA LEU A 166 12.66 -11.62 6.79
C LEU A 166 13.85 -10.68 6.54
N ALA A 167 14.06 -9.69 7.42
CA ALA A 167 15.20 -8.77 7.31
C ALA A 167 16.55 -9.50 7.43
N ARG A 168 16.64 -10.53 8.28
CA ARG A 168 17.82 -11.40 8.39
C ARG A 168 18.03 -12.28 7.17
N THR A 169 16.96 -12.73 6.54
CA THR A 169 17.03 -13.61 5.35
C THR A 169 17.43 -12.85 4.09
N LEU A 170 17.05 -11.56 3.99
CA LEU A 170 17.26 -10.73 2.81
C LEU A 170 18.05 -9.44 3.13
N PRO A 171 19.19 -9.51 3.85
CA PRO A 171 19.89 -8.31 4.32
C PRO A 171 20.40 -7.44 3.17
N GLU A 172 20.92 -8.06 2.11
CA GLU A 172 21.45 -7.34 0.94
C GLU A 172 20.36 -6.58 0.19
N LEU A 173 19.15 -7.17 0.09
CA LEU A 173 18.01 -6.53 -0.56
C LEU A 173 17.59 -5.26 0.19
N PHE A 174 17.47 -5.35 1.52
CA PHE A 174 17.11 -4.19 2.34
C PHE A 174 18.22 -3.13 2.35
N ARG A 175 19.48 -3.53 2.41
CA ARG A 175 20.63 -2.62 2.38
C ARG A 175 20.73 -1.89 1.03
N ALA A 176 20.48 -2.60 -0.07
CA ALA A 176 20.47 -1.98 -1.40
C ALA A 176 19.30 -1.00 -1.59
N ALA A 177 18.11 -1.33 -1.06
CA ALA A 177 16.92 -0.49 -1.19
C ALA A 177 16.92 0.72 -0.22
N TYR A 178 17.50 0.55 0.97
CA TYR A 178 17.52 1.52 2.08
C TYR A 178 18.93 1.55 2.70
N PRO A 179 19.89 2.21 2.03
CA PRO A 179 21.31 2.19 2.43
C PRO A 179 21.62 3.02 3.68
N ALA A 180 20.77 4.00 4.02
CA ALA A 180 21.03 4.87 5.17
C ALA A 180 20.88 4.11 6.50
N ALA A 181 21.72 4.46 7.47
CA ALA A 181 21.65 3.89 8.81
C ALA A 181 20.36 4.35 9.53
N GLU A 182 19.71 3.43 10.26
CA GLU A 182 18.46 3.72 10.98
C GLU A 182 18.62 4.87 11.96
N ALA A 183 19.71 4.89 12.72
CA ALA A 183 19.99 5.92 13.71
C ALA A 183 20.17 7.31 13.07
N GLU A 184 20.76 7.38 11.88
CA GLU A 184 20.90 8.64 11.14
C GLU A 184 19.55 9.14 10.64
N ALA A 185 18.73 8.26 10.10
CA ALA A 185 17.39 8.59 9.63
C ALA A 185 16.47 9.02 10.81
N TYR A 186 16.54 8.32 11.94
CA TYR A 186 15.80 8.68 13.14
C TYR A 186 16.22 10.07 13.64
N ARG A 187 17.53 10.33 13.73
CA ARG A 187 18.05 11.63 14.14
C ARG A 187 17.65 12.73 13.17
N ALA A 188 17.73 12.47 11.86
CA ALA A 188 17.31 13.43 10.84
C ALA A 188 15.81 13.75 10.89
N LEU A 189 15.00 12.80 11.30
CA LEU A 189 13.56 13.02 11.46
C LEU A 189 13.26 13.84 12.73
N THR A 190 14.01 13.63 13.82
CA THR A 190 13.70 14.16 15.16
C THR A 190 14.45 15.42 15.55
N CYS A 191 15.57 15.76 14.88
CA CYS A 191 16.43 16.89 15.20
C CYS A 191 16.41 17.95 14.11
N GLU A 192 16.64 19.21 14.49
CA GLU A 192 16.64 20.36 13.58
C GLU A 192 17.80 20.31 12.57
N ASP A 193 19.00 20.05 13.04
CA ASP A 193 20.23 20.24 12.27
C ASP A 193 20.76 19.00 11.56
N ALA A 194 20.07 17.87 11.69
CA ALA A 194 20.52 16.63 11.07
C ALA A 194 19.99 16.51 9.63
N PRO A 195 20.88 16.44 8.59
CA PRO A 195 20.44 16.29 7.22
C PRO A 195 19.79 14.93 6.98
N TRP A 196 18.82 14.87 6.07
CA TRP A 196 18.21 13.60 5.71
C TRP A 196 19.20 12.73 4.92
N PRO A 197 19.46 11.46 5.35
CA PRO A 197 20.54 10.63 4.80
C PRO A 197 20.21 9.95 3.46
N GLY A 198 18.98 10.05 2.97
CA GLY A 198 18.53 9.36 1.75
C GLY A 198 17.54 8.25 2.04
N HIS A 199 17.52 7.18 1.22
CA HIS A 199 16.60 6.07 1.41
C HIS A 199 16.89 5.33 2.71
N ALA A 200 15.90 5.22 3.59
CA ALA A 200 16.07 4.68 4.94
C ALA A 200 14.96 3.70 5.33
N LEU A 201 15.27 2.82 6.27
CA LEU A 201 14.33 1.96 6.96
C LEU A 201 14.33 2.32 8.44
N LEU A 202 13.15 2.47 9.02
CA LEU A 202 12.96 2.56 10.46
C LEU A 202 12.09 1.40 10.95
N TRP A 203 12.24 1.08 12.21
CA TRP A 203 11.44 0.05 12.86
C TRP A 203 10.43 0.67 13.81
N ALA A 204 9.27 0.02 13.94
CA ALA A 204 8.24 0.41 14.89
C ALA A 204 7.80 -0.78 15.74
N GLU A 205 7.65 -0.57 17.03
CA GLU A 205 6.91 -1.47 17.91
C GLU A 205 5.49 -0.94 18.03
N ALA A 206 4.50 -1.83 17.90
CA ALA A 206 3.09 -1.47 18.06
C ALA A 206 2.35 -2.54 18.87
N THR A 207 1.62 -2.10 19.87
CA THR A 207 0.80 -2.94 20.75
C THR A 207 -0.55 -2.26 20.96
N GLY A 208 -1.62 -2.87 20.46
CA GLY A 208 -2.94 -2.26 20.51
C GLY A 208 -3.00 -0.92 19.78
N ALA A 209 -3.41 0.12 20.48
CA ALA A 209 -3.53 1.49 19.95
C ALA A 209 -2.25 2.33 20.08
N THR A 210 -1.17 1.78 20.64
CA THR A 210 0.08 2.51 20.86
C THR A 210 1.19 2.00 19.96
N ALA A 211 2.06 2.92 19.52
CA ALA A 211 3.25 2.57 18.77
C ALA A 211 4.42 3.47 19.16
N ARG A 212 5.63 2.97 18.91
CA ARG A 212 6.89 3.69 19.12
C ARG A 212 7.80 3.42 17.93
N ILE A 213 8.40 4.46 17.38
CA ILE A 213 9.46 4.35 16.38
C ILE A 213 10.78 4.09 17.10
N LEU A 214 11.57 3.17 16.58
CA LEU A 214 12.87 2.81 17.15
C LEU A 214 13.97 3.66 16.51
N ASP A 215 14.96 4.02 17.31
CA ASP A 215 16.16 4.76 16.90
C ASP A 215 17.25 3.86 16.25
N GLY A 216 17.00 2.56 16.20
CA GLY A 216 17.89 1.57 15.61
C GLY A 216 17.17 0.25 15.34
N PRO A 217 17.89 -0.73 14.81
CA PRO A 217 17.30 -2.03 14.50
C PRO A 217 16.92 -2.77 15.79
N PRO A 218 15.79 -3.49 15.81
CA PRO A 218 15.40 -4.28 16.95
C PRO A 218 16.41 -5.42 17.20
N ARG A 219 16.54 -5.83 18.46
CA ARG A 219 17.48 -6.90 18.85
C ARG A 219 17.30 -8.14 17.97
N GLY A 220 18.42 -8.65 17.47
CA GLY A 220 18.45 -9.86 16.64
C GLY A 220 18.12 -9.64 15.16
N THR A 221 18.08 -8.43 14.65
CA THR A 221 17.97 -8.15 13.21
C THR A 221 19.29 -7.93 12.52
N GLY A 222 20.43 -7.85 13.24
CA GLY A 222 21.81 -7.56 12.80
C GLY A 222 21.95 -7.19 11.32
N ARG A 223 22.17 -5.91 11.06
CA ARG A 223 22.67 -5.44 9.74
C ARG A 223 24.16 -5.39 9.73
#